data_a90666af36299382867bc281e7596a2b
#
_entry.id   a90666af36299382867bc281e7596a2b
#
_cell.length_a   1.000
_cell.length_b   1.000
_cell.length_c   1.000
_cell.angle_alpha   90.00
_cell.angle_beta   90.00
_cell.angle_gamma   90.00
#
_symmetry.space_group_name_H-M   'P 1'
#
loop_
_entity.id
_entity.type
_entity.pdbx_description
1 polymer ?
#
loop_
_entity_poly.entity_id
_entity_poly.type
_entity_poly.pdbx_seq_one_letter_code
_entity_poly.pdbx_strand_id
1 'polypeptide(L)'
;VVQRTDGWKHEGRAAVDKTWITLSQPSAERLAQQLHEGGFATLIEPATAIQHLSWSPPAAPPDRLIFLSQHAASRFLQFSDSLLTTAARCESVLAIGDRSAQILRQSGLKVRVPDTEQSEGLLAMPELVPAEEGGLLRPTDRVWLVGGKGGRDTIARALSNKCHWQRCDVYERQGIDLDHVDVSNVGAIVVGSIHGLEHAAAHWRVCGGEPTVPVIAPSQRVVARAEQLGFSRSYDAKGSGGKAIVRALQRTKV
;
A
#
# COMPACT_ATOMS: atom_id res chain seq x y z
N VAL A 1 44.01 19.22 50.22
CA VAL A 1 42.67 18.60 50.27
C VAL A 1 42.10 18.72 48.86
N VAL A 2 42.14 17.63 48.08
CA VAL A 2 41.61 17.57 46.71
C VAL A 2 40.23 16.88 46.81
N GLN A 3 39.18 17.62 46.49
CA GLN A 3 37.85 17.05 46.37
C GLN A 3 37.74 16.30 45.04
N ARG A 4 37.41 15.02 45.10
CA ARG A 4 37.00 14.19 43.96
C ARG A 4 35.60 14.59 43.57
N THR A 5 35.42 15.05 42.34
CA THR A 5 34.11 15.18 41.70
C THR A 5 33.68 13.81 41.18
N ASP A 6 32.65 13.26 41.80
CA ASP A 6 32.02 12.01 41.38
C ASP A 6 31.43 12.17 39.96
N GLY A 7 31.97 11.36 39.05
CA GLY A 7 31.45 11.28 37.68
C GLY A 7 30.05 10.70 37.65
N TRP A 8 29.11 11.46 37.15
CA TRP A 8 27.78 10.97 36.76
C TRP A 8 27.95 9.92 35.67
N LYS A 9 27.76 8.64 36.05
CA LYS A 9 27.57 7.58 35.07
C LYS A 9 26.21 7.85 34.39
N HIS A 10 26.24 8.26 33.13
CA HIS A 10 25.12 8.12 32.25
C HIS A 10 24.79 6.63 32.14
N GLU A 11 23.83 6.15 32.92
CA GLU A 11 23.19 4.87 32.67
C GLU A 11 22.57 4.98 31.26
N GLY A 12 23.19 4.30 30.30
CA GLY A 12 22.68 4.20 28.94
C GLY A 12 21.28 3.61 28.98
N ARG A 13 20.28 4.45 28.75
CA ARG A 13 18.93 3.99 28.44
C ARG A 13 19.09 3.02 27.27
N ALA A 14 18.75 1.74 27.47
CA ALA A 14 18.72 0.78 26.37
C ALA A 14 17.92 1.42 25.23
N ALA A 15 18.55 1.50 24.05
CA ALA A 15 17.89 2.09 22.88
C ALA A 15 16.62 1.26 22.61
N VAL A 16 15.48 1.93 22.59
CA VAL A 16 14.20 1.25 22.31
C VAL A 16 14.21 0.86 20.85
N ASP A 17 14.09 -0.43 20.57
CA ASP A 17 13.98 -0.94 19.20
C ASP A 17 12.81 -0.29 18.46
N LYS A 18 13.10 0.30 17.31
CA LYS A 18 12.12 0.98 16.48
C LYS A 18 11.55 0.03 15.43
N THR A 19 10.31 0.22 15.10
CA THR A 19 9.68 -0.38 13.92
C THR A 19 9.91 0.52 12.71
N TRP A 20 10.69 0.07 11.73
CA TRP A 20 10.92 0.79 10.50
C TRP A 20 9.71 0.65 9.56
N ILE A 21 9.08 1.76 9.23
CA ILE A 21 7.94 1.86 8.32
C ILE A 21 8.45 2.28 6.94
N THR A 22 8.43 1.35 5.99
CA THR A 22 8.95 1.56 4.63
C THR A 22 7.87 1.98 3.63
N LEU A 23 6.64 2.20 4.09
CA LEU A 23 5.51 2.55 3.24
C LEU A 23 5.66 3.96 2.67
N SER A 24 5.17 4.18 1.44
CA SER A 24 5.08 5.52 0.86
C SER A 24 4.08 6.40 1.62
N GLN A 25 4.32 7.72 1.62
CA GLN A 25 3.37 8.69 2.15
C GLN A 25 2.04 8.70 1.36
N PRO A 26 0.93 9.07 1.99
CA PRO A 26 0.72 9.40 3.41
C PRO A 26 0.42 8.18 4.29
N SER A 27 0.62 6.95 3.79
CA SER A 27 0.34 5.71 4.54
C SER A 27 1.33 5.50 5.68
N ALA A 28 2.58 5.91 5.52
CA ALA A 28 3.62 5.76 6.53
C ALA A 28 3.27 6.52 7.82
N GLU A 29 2.90 7.79 7.71
CA GLU A 29 2.53 8.63 8.87
C GLU A 29 1.29 8.09 9.61
N ARG A 30 0.24 7.71 8.85
CA ARG A 30 -0.97 7.13 9.47
C ARG A 30 -0.66 5.83 10.20
N LEU A 31 0.20 4.99 9.63
CA LEU A 31 0.60 3.75 10.28
C LEU A 31 1.43 4.05 11.53
N ALA A 32 2.36 4.99 11.48
CA ALA A 32 3.17 5.39 12.62
C ALA A 32 2.29 5.83 13.81
N GLN A 33 1.28 6.66 13.56
CA GLN A 33 0.34 7.06 14.59
C GLN A 33 -0.35 5.84 15.24
N GLN A 34 -0.85 4.90 14.43
CA GLN A 34 -1.51 3.69 14.93
C GLN A 34 -0.55 2.76 15.69
N LEU A 35 0.72 2.71 15.29
CA LEU A 35 1.75 1.96 16.00
C LEU A 35 2.11 2.61 17.33
N HIS A 36 2.19 3.94 17.40
CA HIS A 36 2.39 4.68 18.66
C HIS A 36 1.24 4.43 19.65
N GLU A 37 -0.01 4.44 19.18
CA GLU A 37 -1.17 4.06 19.99
C GLU A 37 -1.08 2.62 20.51
N GLY A 38 -0.43 1.73 19.74
CA GLY A 38 -0.12 0.34 20.11
C GLY A 38 1.14 0.17 20.97
N GLY A 39 1.82 1.26 21.38
CA GLY A 39 3.02 1.24 22.22
C GLY A 39 4.32 0.89 21.49
N PHE A 40 4.38 1.05 20.15
CA PHE A 40 5.59 0.82 19.36
C PHE A 40 6.30 2.13 19.02
N ALA A 41 7.62 2.18 19.22
CA ALA A 41 8.46 3.23 18.68
C ALA A 41 8.62 3.02 17.16
N THR A 42 8.64 4.10 16.38
CA THR A 42 8.69 4.02 14.92
C THR A 42 9.85 4.82 14.31
N LEU A 43 10.35 4.33 13.18
CA LEU A 43 11.22 5.04 12.26
C LEU A 43 10.46 5.15 10.93
N ILE A 44 10.13 6.37 10.51
CA ILE A 44 9.38 6.60 9.26
C ILE A 44 10.39 6.98 8.18
N GLU A 45 10.81 5.96 7.42
CA GLU A 45 11.71 6.15 6.27
C GLU A 45 11.17 5.32 5.11
N PRO A 46 10.37 5.93 4.24
CA PRO A 46 9.78 5.25 3.10
C PRO A 46 10.84 4.69 2.16
N ALA A 47 10.71 3.43 1.75
CA ALA A 47 11.60 2.82 0.76
C ALA A 47 11.18 3.14 -0.68
N THR A 48 9.99 3.71 -0.87
CA THR A 48 9.47 4.09 -2.18
C THR A 48 8.69 5.40 -2.12
N ALA A 49 8.81 6.20 -3.19
CA ALA A 49 7.97 7.38 -3.43
C ALA A 49 6.93 7.09 -4.51
N ILE A 50 5.85 7.85 -4.47
CA ILE A 50 4.84 7.86 -5.52
C ILE A 50 5.21 8.95 -6.52
N GLN A 51 5.52 8.55 -7.75
CA GLN A 51 5.73 9.47 -8.86
C GLN A 51 4.49 9.51 -9.75
N HIS A 52 3.94 10.69 -9.96
CA HIS A 52 2.82 10.87 -10.88
C HIS A 52 3.32 10.72 -12.32
N LEU A 53 2.58 9.95 -13.11
CA LEU A 53 2.86 9.79 -14.53
C LEU A 53 2.11 10.82 -15.36
N SER A 54 2.71 11.20 -16.49
CA SER A 54 1.97 11.85 -17.56
C SER A 54 0.98 10.83 -18.13
N TRP A 55 -0.30 11.19 -18.12
CA TRP A 55 -1.38 10.30 -18.48
C TRP A 55 -2.43 11.05 -19.28
N SER A 56 -3.06 10.40 -20.23
CA SER A 56 -4.20 10.95 -20.98
C SER A 56 -5.38 9.99 -20.84
N PRO A 57 -6.59 10.51 -20.57
CA PRO A 57 -7.78 9.68 -20.53
C PRO A 57 -7.99 8.97 -21.88
N PRO A 58 -8.47 7.71 -21.86
CA PRO A 58 -8.89 7.08 -23.11
C PRO A 58 -9.97 7.89 -23.83
N ALA A 59 -10.00 7.83 -25.17
CA ALA A 59 -10.89 8.64 -25.98
C ALA A 59 -12.39 8.33 -25.74
N ALA A 60 -12.73 7.07 -25.47
CA ALA A 60 -14.10 6.67 -25.19
C ALA A 60 -14.35 6.68 -23.67
N PRO A 61 -15.43 7.36 -23.20
CA PRO A 61 -15.74 7.40 -21.78
C PRO A 61 -16.08 5.99 -21.24
N PRO A 62 -15.82 5.73 -19.96
CA PRO A 62 -16.12 4.44 -19.35
C PRO A 62 -17.57 4.35 -18.89
N ASP A 63 -18.11 3.14 -18.91
CA ASP A 63 -19.36 2.80 -18.23
C ASP A 63 -19.07 2.48 -16.75
N ARG A 64 -17.87 1.96 -16.46
CA ARG A 64 -17.41 1.64 -15.10
C ARG A 64 -15.99 2.13 -14.84
N LEU A 65 -15.78 2.69 -13.65
CA LEU A 65 -14.47 3.11 -13.16
C LEU A 65 -14.07 2.24 -11.96
N ILE A 66 -12.85 1.71 -11.98
CA ILE A 66 -12.29 0.92 -10.89
C ILE A 66 -10.99 1.54 -10.41
N PHE A 67 -10.96 1.98 -9.15
CA PHE A 67 -9.78 2.55 -8.52
C PHE A 67 -9.04 1.51 -7.68
N LEU A 68 -7.80 1.21 -8.08
CA LEU A 68 -6.99 0.14 -7.50
C LEU A 68 -6.11 0.61 -6.32
N SER A 69 -6.15 1.90 -5.99
CA SER A 69 -5.42 2.46 -4.84
C SER A 69 -5.88 3.88 -4.50
N GLN A 70 -5.58 4.33 -3.27
CA GLN A 70 -5.79 5.72 -2.85
C GLN A 70 -4.99 6.73 -3.70
N HIS A 71 -3.77 6.36 -4.12
CA HIS A 71 -2.93 7.23 -4.97
C HIS A 71 -3.55 7.42 -6.36
N ALA A 72 -4.16 6.36 -6.91
CA ALA A 72 -4.89 6.45 -8.17
C ALA A 72 -6.12 7.34 -8.05
N ALA A 73 -6.89 7.21 -6.96
CA ALA A 73 -8.05 8.06 -6.69
C ALA A 73 -7.64 9.54 -6.57
N SER A 74 -6.64 9.85 -5.74
CA SER A 74 -6.13 11.22 -5.57
C SER A 74 -5.62 11.81 -6.89
N ARG A 75 -4.81 11.04 -7.64
CA ARG A 75 -4.24 11.52 -8.90
C ARG A 75 -5.31 11.76 -9.96
N PHE A 76 -6.30 10.89 -10.06
CA PHE A 76 -7.42 11.04 -11.00
C PHE A 76 -8.19 12.34 -10.76
N LEU A 77 -8.51 12.65 -9.50
CA LEU A 77 -9.22 13.88 -9.14
C LEU A 77 -8.40 15.16 -9.38
N GLN A 78 -7.08 15.08 -9.27
CA GLN A 78 -6.17 16.22 -9.53
C GLN A 78 -5.94 16.48 -11.02
N PHE A 79 -6.35 15.57 -11.90
CA PHE A 79 -6.01 15.67 -13.31
C PHE A 79 -6.84 16.74 -14.05
N SER A 80 -8.17 16.70 -13.95
CA SER A 80 -9.06 17.72 -14.50
C SER A 80 -10.50 17.55 -13.98
N ASP A 81 -11.25 18.66 -13.94
CA ASP A 81 -12.68 18.68 -13.58
C ASP A 81 -13.54 17.87 -14.57
N SER A 82 -13.10 17.77 -15.83
CA SER A 82 -13.79 16.96 -16.84
C SER A 82 -13.81 15.47 -16.49
N LEU A 83 -12.78 14.97 -15.82
CA LEU A 83 -12.75 13.59 -15.35
C LEU A 83 -13.72 13.34 -14.20
N LEU A 84 -13.91 14.30 -13.31
CA LEU A 84 -14.92 14.22 -12.27
C LEU A 84 -16.33 14.14 -12.88
N THR A 85 -16.60 14.97 -13.90
CA THR A 85 -17.85 14.93 -14.66
C THR A 85 -18.04 13.59 -15.37
N THR A 86 -16.98 13.04 -15.96
CA THR A 86 -17.00 11.70 -16.58
C THR A 86 -17.31 10.62 -15.55
N ALA A 87 -16.64 10.64 -14.40
CA ALA A 87 -16.85 9.69 -13.31
C ALA A 87 -18.28 9.75 -12.76
N ALA A 88 -18.86 10.94 -12.64
CA ALA A 88 -20.24 11.13 -12.16
C ALA A 88 -21.31 10.56 -13.10
N ARG A 89 -20.96 10.36 -14.39
CA ARG A 89 -21.84 9.80 -15.41
C ARG A 89 -21.71 8.28 -15.57
N CYS A 90 -20.70 7.66 -14.95
CA CYS A 90 -20.52 6.22 -15.01
C CYS A 90 -21.68 5.48 -14.34
N GLU A 91 -22.04 4.33 -14.87
CA GLU A 91 -23.01 3.43 -14.23
C GLU A 91 -22.54 2.98 -12.85
N SER A 92 -21.22 2.79 -12.69
CA SER A 92 -20.63 2.47 -11.41
C SER A 92 -19.19 2.98 -11.26
N VAL A 93 -18.88 3.42 -10.03
CA VAL A 93 -17.54 3.75 -9.58
C VAL A 93 -17.20 2.82 -8.42
N LEU A 94 -16.16 2.03 -8.60
CA LEU A 94 -15.70 1.03 -7.64
C LEU A 94 -14.32 1.41 -7.11
N ALA A 95 -14.07 1.13 -5.85
CA ALA A 95 -12.75 1.26 -5.26
C ALA A 95 -12.36 -0.02 -4.54
N ILE A 96 -11.07 -0.39 -4.61
CA ILE A 96 -10.58 -1.62 -4.00
C ILE A 96 -10.72 -1.64 -2.47
N GLY A 97 -10.83 -0.47 -1.84
CA GLY A 97 -10.97 -0.37 -0.39
C GLY A 97 -11.43 1.02 0.06
N ASP A 98 -11.80 1.10 1.32
CA ASP A 98 -12.43 2.27 1.94
C ASP A 98 -11.62 3.56 1.81
N ARG A 99 -10.28 3.49 1.87
CA ARG A 99 -9.43 4.68 1.72
C ARG A 99 -9.59 5.34 0.35
N SER A 100 -9.57 4.55 -0.71
CA SER A 100 -9.79 5.05 -2.07
C SER A 100 -11.20 5.59 -2.22
N ALA A 101 -12.19 4.88 -1.67
CA ALA A 101 -13.60 5.29 -1.71
C ALA A 101 -13.84 6.60 -0.95
N GLN A 102 -13.22 6.79 0.21
CA GLN A 102 -13.34 8.03 1.00
C GLN A 102 -12.88 9.26 0.21
N ILE A 103 -11.72 9.17 -0.45
CA ILE A 103 -11.16 10.25 -1.28
C ILE A 103 -12.16 10.63 -2.40
N LEU A 104 -12.71 9.64 -3.09
CA LEU A 104 -13.65 9.85 -4.19
C LEU A 104 -15.01 10.36 -3.70
N ARG A 105 -15.51 9.87 -2.56
CA ARG A 105 -16.77 10.34 -1.95
C ARG A 105 -16.70 11.78 -1.49
N GLN A 106 -15.54 12.25 -1.01
CA GLN A 106 -15.30 13.65 -0.67
C GLN A 106 -15.43 14.59 -1.86
N SER A 107 -15.26 14.07 -3.09
CA SER A 107 -15.49 14.83 -4.34
C SER A 107 -16.92 14.65 -4.89
N GLY A 108 -17.85 14.10 -4.10
CA GLY A 108 -19.26 13.95 -4.49
C GLY A 108 -19.60 12.69 -5.28
N LEU A 109 -18.65 11.79 -5.53
CA LEU A 109 -18.89 10.55 -6.27
C LEU A 109 -19.58 9.49 -5.38
N LYS A 110 -20.53 8.75 -5.97
CA LYS A 110 -21.11 7.56 -5.36
C LYS A 110 -20.18 6.37 -5.63
N VAL A 111 -19.52 5.86 -4.58
CA VAL A 111 -18.49 4.81 -4.71
C VAL A 111 -18.85 3.59 -3.90
N ARG A 112 -18.75 2.42 -4.53
CA ARG A 112 -18.92 1.11 -3.87
C ARG A 112 -17.55 0.48 -3.62
N VAL A 113 -17.50 -0.31 -2.55
CA VAL A 113 -16.31 -1.09 -2.16
C VAL A 113 -16.71 -2.55 -1.96
N PRO A 114 -15.81 -3.51 -2.16
CA PRO A 114 -16.06 -4.90 -1.84
C PRO A 114 -16.01 -5.13 -0.32
N ASP A 115 -16.63 -6.20 0.14
CA ASP A 115 -16.53 -6.64 1.54
C ASP A 115 -15.09 -7.02 1.94
N THR A 116 -14.31 -7.50 0.97
CA THR A 116 -12.89 -7.80 1.13
C THR A 116 -12.06 -6.87 0.24
N GLU A 117 -11.22 -6.03 0.86
CA GLU A 117 -10.38 -5.03 0.17
C GLU A 117 -9.25 -5.65 -0.66
N GLN A 118 -9.61 -6.53 -1.60
CA GLN A 118 -8.70 -7.26 -2.50
C GLN A 118 -9.29 -7.34 -3.91
N SER A 119 -8.45 -7.73 -4.88
CA SER A 119 -8.89 -7.89 -6.27
C SER A 119 -10.02 -8.91 -6.41
N GLU A 120 -9.95 -9.98 -5.64
CA GLU A 120 -10.93 -11.05 -5.60
C GLU A 120 -12.29 -10.57 -5.09
N GLY A 121 -12.27 -9.71 -4.06
CA GLY A 121 -13.48 -9.06 -3.55
C GLY A 121 -14.13 -8.14 -4.58
N LEU A 122 -13.33 -7.34 -5.31
CA LEU A 122 -13.85 -6.52 -6.42
C LEU A 122 -14.50 -7.40 -7.51
N LEU A 123 -13.84 -8.49 -7.90
CA LEU A 123 -14.35 -9.40 -8.93
C LEU A 123 -15.63 -10.13 -8.53
N ALA A 124 -15.90 -10.27 -7.24
CA ALA A 124 -17.16 -10.83 -6.72
C ALA A 124 -18.31 -9.82 -6.70
N MET A 125 -18.06 -8.53 -6.94
CA MET A 125 -19.11 -7.51 -6.95
C MET A 125 -20.01 -7.68 -8.19
N PRO A 126 -21.33 -7.52 -8.06
CA PRO A 126 -22.28 -7.68 -9.19
C PRO A 126 -21.90 -6.89 -10.43
N GLU A 127 -21.29 -5.72 -10.27
CA GLU A 127 -20.85 -4.86 -11.37
C GLU A 127 -19.76 -5.46 -12.26
N LEU A 128 -19.01 -6.44 -11.75
CA LEU A 128 -17.91 -7.11 -12.47
C LEU A 128 -18.18 -8.58 -12.78
N VAL A 129 -19.31 -9.09 -12.31
CA VAL A 129 -19.83 -10.40 -12.70
C VAL A 129 -20.59 -10.26 -14.04
N PRO A 130 -20.33 -11.12 -15.05
CA PRO A 130 -21.04 -11.09 -16.32
C PRO A 130 -22.56 -11.16 -16.16
N ALA A 131 -23.30 -10.47 -17.04
CA ALA A 131 -24.77 -10.49 -17.02
C ALA A 131 -25.34 -11.90 -17.24
N GLU A 132 -24.68 -12.72 -18.04
CA GLU A 132 -25.01 -14.14 -18.26
C GLU A 132 -24.80 -15.02 -17.02
N GLU A 133 -23.98 -14.58 -16.08
CA GLU A 133 -23.73 -15.23 -14.77
C GLU A 133 -24.59 -14.59 -13.65
N GLY A 134 -25.56 -13.74 -13.99
CA GLY A 134 -26.47 -13.07 -13.05
C GLY A 134 -25.92 -11.76 -12.48
N GLY A 135 -24.84 -11.23 -13.03
CA GLY A 135 -24.26 -9.94 -12.66
C GLY A 135 -24.75 -8.78 -13.53
N LEU A 136 -23.97 -7.71 -13.59
CA LEU A 136 -24.30 -6.47 -14.30
C LEU A 136 -23.29 -6.10 -15.40
N LEU A 137 -22.20 -6.86 -15.57
CA LEU A 137 -21.17 -6.59 -16.58
C LEU A 137 -21.62 -7.08 -17.95
N ARG A 138 -21.67 -6.18 -18.93
CA ARG A 138 -22.02 -6.50 -20.31
C ARG A 138 -20.77 -6.56 -21.20
N PRO A 139 -20.74 -7.38 -22.26
CA PRO A 139 -19.61 -7.42 -23.20
C PRO A 139 -19.31 -6.07 -23.86
N THR A 140 -20.31 -5.21 -24.00
CA THR A 140 -20.19 -3.86 -24.58
C THR A 140 -19.68 -2.81 -23.60
N ASP A 141 -19.64 -3.10 -22.29
CA ASP A 141 -19.22 -2.13 -21.28
C ASP A 141 -17.73 -1.76 -21.44
N ARG A 142 -17.43 -0.50 -21.20
CA ARG A 142 -16.07 0.05 -21.13
C ARG A 142 -15.67 0.23 -19.68
N VAL A 143 -14.62 -0.44 -19.27
CA VAL A 143 -14.10 -0.44 -17.91
C VAL A 143 -12.72 0.24 -17.89
N TRP A 144 -12.56 1.29 -17.11
CA TRP A 144 -11.23 1.83 -16.84
C TRP A 144 -10.71 1.32 -15.50
N LEU A 145 -9.50 0.74 -15.54
CA LEU A 145 -8.75 0.31 -14.36
C LEU A 145 -7.72 1.39 -14.01
N VAL A 146 -8.07 2.27 -13.08
CA VAL A 146 -7.20 3.38 -12.66
C VAL A 146 -6.27 2.92 -11.54
N GLY A 147 -4.97 2.89 -11.82
CA GLY A 147 -3.99 2.30 -10.91
C GLY A 147 -2.58 2.83 -11.06
N GLY A 148 -1.64 2.18 -10.40
CA GLY A 148 -0.21 2.39 -10.57
C GLY A 148 0.38 1.42 -11.58
N LYS A 149 1.40 1.88 -12.31
CA LYS A 149 2.19 1.07 -13.22
C LYS A 149 2.82 -0.13 -12.48
N GLY A 150 2.81 -1.29 -13.11
CA GLY A 150 3.34 -2.52 -12.51
C GLY A 150 2.46 -3.11 -11.39
N GLY A 151 1.23 -2.64 -11.22
CA GLY A 151 0.24 -3.24 -10.31
C GLY A 151 -0.20 -4.64 -10.76
N ARG A 152 -0.95 -5.35 -9.89
CA ARG A 152 -1.47 -6.70 -10.19
C ARG A 152 -2.36 -6.69 -11.43
N ASP A 153 -2.26 -7.74 -12.25
CA ASP A 153 -3.08 -7.93 -13.45
C ASP A 153 -4.31 -8.81 -13.19
N THR A 154 -4.59 -9.16 -11.93
CA THR A 154 -5.69 -10.07 -11.58
C THR A 154 -7.03 -9.61 -12.15
N ILE A 155 -7.38 -8.33 -11.97
CA ILE A 155 -8.63 -7.77 -12.48
C ILE A 155 -8.58 -7.68 -14.01
N ALA A 156 -7.49 -7.20 -14.59
CA ALA A 156 -7.34 -7.11 -16.04
C ALA A 156 -7.51 -8.46 -16.73
N ARG A 157 -6.86 -9.50 -16.17
CA ARG A 157 -7.01 -10.88 -16.69
C ARG A 157 -8.43 -11.41 -16.55
N ALA A 158 -9.10 -11.13 -15.45
CA ALA A 158 -10.48 -11.57 -15.24
C ALA A 158 -11.48 -10.87 -16.17
N LEU A 159 -11.21 -9.62 -16.58
CA LEU A 159 -12.03 -8.86 -17.52
C LEU A 159 -11.70 -9.15 -18.98
N SER A 160 -10.57 -9.80 -19.26
CA SER A 160 -10.19 -10.19 -20.61
C SER A 160 -11.27 -11.09 -21.21
N ASN A 161 -11.71 -10.75 -22.43
CA ASN A 161 -12.81 -11.42 -23.16
C ASN A 161 -14.22 -11.28 -22.56
N LYS A 162 -14.39 -10.48 -21.48
CA LYS A 162 -15.70 -10.24 -20.85
C LYS A 162 -16.28 -8.86 -21.16
N CYS A 163 -15.42 -7.87 -21.41
CA CYS A 163 -15.80 -6.51 -21.75
C CYS A 163 -14.62 -5.75 -22.42
N HIS A 164 -14.87 -4.51 -22.83
CA HIS A 164 -13.80 -3.60 -23.24
C HIS A 164 -13.18 -2.97 -22.01
N TRP A 165 -11.90 -3.23 -21.72
CA TRP A 165 -11.22 -2.61 -20.60
C TRP A 165 -9.94 -1.91 -21.02
N GLN A 166 -9.57 -0.86 -20.27
CA GLN A 166 -8.31 -0.12 -20.44
C GLN A 166 -7.68 0.15 -19.09
N ARG A 167 -6.34 0.00 -19.05
CA ARG A 167 -5.55 0.35 -17.88
C ARG A 167 -5.14 1.81 -17.98
N CYS A 168 -5.36 2.56 -16.91
CA CYS A 168 -4.97 3.95 -16.73
C CYS A 168 -3.90 4.00 -15.64
N ASP A 169 -2.63 3.92 -16.04
CA ASP A 169 -1.51 4.02 -15.11
C ASP A 169 -1.21 5.50 -14.84
N VAL A 170 -1.67 6.00 -13.69
CA VAL A 170 -1.61 7.42 -13.32
C VAL A 170 -0.45 7.75 -12.38
N TYR A 171 0.24 6.73 -11.86
CA TYR A 171 1.45 6.87 -11.04
C TYR A 171 2.31 5.61 -11.14
N GLU A 172 3.56 5.72 -10.72
CA GLU A 172 4.42 4.57 -10.43
C GLU A 172 5.06 4.70 -9.05
N ARG A 173 5.58 3.59 -8.52
CA ARG A 173 6.41 3.59 -7.32
C ARG A 173 7.86 3.54 -7.75
N GLN A 174 8.62 4.54 -7.31
CA GLN A 174 10.07 4.56 -7.48
C GLN A 174 10.75 4.26 -6.15
N GLY A 175 11.85 3.51 -6.19
CA GLY A 175 12.74 3.37 -5.05
C GLY A 175 13.36 4.72 -4.72
N ILE A 176 13.53 5.00 -3.44
CA ILE A 176 14.27 6.18 -2.95
C ILE A 176 15.61 5.73 -2.41
N ASP A 177 16.58 6.65 -2.47
CA ASP A 177 17.85 6.49 -1.80
C ASP A 177 17.64 6.44 -0.28
N LEU A 178 18.22 5.43 0.35
CA LEU A 178 18.12 5.15 1.78
C LEU A 178 19.46 5.32 2.51
N ASP A 179 20.52 5.78 1.85
CA ASP A 179 21.87 5.85 2.41
C ASP A 179 21.95 6.69 3.70
N HIS A 180 21.00 7.59 3.90
CA HIS A 180 20.86 8.40 5.12
C HIS A 180 20.15 7.68 6.27
N VAL A 181 19.57 6.49 6.05
CA VAL A 181 18.73 5.79 7.03
C VAL A 181 19.59 4.97 7.97
N ASP A 182 19.62 5.37 9.24
CA ASP A 182 20.27 4.60 10.31
C ASP A 182 19.35 3.46 10.78
N VAL A 183 19.77 2.24 10.53
CA VAL A 183 19.05 1.01 10.89
C VAL A 183 19.56 0.35 12.18
N SER A 184 20.50 0.95 12.89
CA SER A 184 21.15 0.34 14.07
C SER A 184 20.19 -0.01 15.21
N ASN A 185 19.07 0.69 15.32
CA ASN A 185 18.05 0.50 16.37
C ASN A 185 16.72 -0.02 15.78
N VAL A 186 16.76 -0.74 14.66
CA VAL A 186 15.57 -1.31 14.05
C VAL A 186 15.34 -2.72 14.56
N GLY A 187 14.24 -2.93 15.29
CA GLY A 187 13.82 -4.23 15.83
C GLY A 187 12.74 -4.92 14.98
N ALA A 188 12.13 -4.24 14.01
CA ALA A 188 11.19 -4.82 13.06
C ALA A 188 11.07 -3.94 11.82
N ILE A 189 10.73 -4.53 10.66
CA ILE A 189 10.52 -3.82 9.39
C ILE A 189 9.07 -4.05 8.93
N VAL A 190 8.33 -2.98 8.67
CA VAL A 190 6.98 -3.05 8.08
C VAL A 190 7.04 -2.64 6.62
N VAL A 191 6.60 -3.53 5.74
CA VAL A 191 6.61 -3.34 4.30
C VAL A 191 5.19 -3.30 3.73
N GLY A 192 4.97 -2.49 2.69
CA GLY A 192 3.65 -2.33 2.05
C GLY A 192 3.51 -3.05 0.70
N SER A 193 4.62 -3.43 0.07
CA SER A 193 4.65 -4.02 -1.27
C SER A 193 5.94 -4.78 -1.51
N ILE A 194 5.98 -5.63 -2.56
CA ILE A 194 7.22 -6.30 -2.99
C ILE A 194 8.29 -5.28 -3.34
N HIS A 195 7.95 -4.26 -4.11
CA HIS A 195 8.90 -3.23 -4.54
C HIS A 195 9.54 -2.49 -3.34
N GLY A 196 8.72 -2.06 -2.36
CA GLY A 196 9.23 -1.45 -1.13
C GLY A 196 10.07 -2.41 -0.28
N LEU A 197 9.69 -3.69 -0.23
CA LEU A 197 10.48 -4.73 0.44
C LEU A 197 11.86 -4.89 -0.21
N GLU A 198 11.93 -4.95 -1.55
CA GLU A 198 13.19 -5.15 -2.28
C GLU A 198 14.18 -4.00 -2.04
N HIS A 199 13.70 -2.75 -2.05
CA HIS A 199 14.52 -1.59 -1.73
C HIS A 199 14.97 -1.59 -0.27
N ALA A 200 14.07 -1.81 0.67
CA ALA A 200 14.41 -1.89 2.09
C ALA A 200 15.40 -3.02 2.39
N ALA A 201 15.22 -4.19 1.77
CA ALA A 201 16.09 -5.34 1.93
C ALA A 201 17.51 -5.09 1.38
N ALA A 202 17.61 -4.39 0.27
CA ALA A 202 18.92 -4.01 -0.30
C ALA A 202 19.69 -3.12 0.67
N HIS A 203 19.06 -2.05 1.16
CA HIS A 203 19.65 -1.15 2.15
C HIS A 203 19.99 -1.87 3.46
N TRP A 204 19.06 -2.68 3.99
CA TRP A 204 19.27 -3.47 5.22
C TRP A 204 20.54 -4.30 5.17
N ARG A 205 20.78 -4.98 4.03
CA ARG A 205 22.02 -5.78 3.83
C ARG A 205 23.28 -4.92 3.77
N VAL A 206 23.23 -3.80 3.05
CA VAL A 206 24.38 -2.86 2.96
C VAL A 206 24.78 -2.34 4.33
N CYS A 207 23.80 -2.08 5.19
CA CYS A 207 24.04 -1.65 6.58
C CYS A 207 24.41 -2.80 7.54
N GLY A 208 24.60 -4.04 7.05
CA GLY A 208 24.95 -5.20 7.88
C GLY A 208 23.80 -5.68 8.77
N GLY A 209 22.56 -5.37 8.40
CA GLY A 209 21.39 -5.76 9.17
C GLY A 209 21.16 -7.29 9.17
N GLU A 210 20.75 -7.82 10.32
CA GLU A 210 20.57 -9.25 10.54
C GLU A 210 19.35 -9.83 9.80
N PRO A 211 19.45 -11.01 9.17
CA PRO A 211 18.33 -11.64 8.46
C PRO A 211 17.22 -12.13 9.41
N THR A 212 17.48 -12.14 10.71
CA THR A 212 16.51 -12.51 11.76
C THR A 212 15.59 -11.39 12.19
N VAL A 213 15.78 -10.16 11.67
CA VAL A 213 14.85 -9.06 11.93
C VAL A 213 13.45 -9.42 11.47
N PRO A 214 12.41 -9.23 12.31
CA PRO A 214 11.03 -9.50 11.91
C PRO A 214 10.58 -8.59 10.76
N VAL A 215 10.07 -9.18 9.68
CA VAL A 215 9.44 -8.46 8.56
C VAL A 215 7.94 -8.65 8.62
N ILE A 216 7.19 -7.56 8.73
CA ILE A 216 5.73 -7.56 8.73
C ILE A 216 5.23 -7.16 7.34
N ALA A 217 4.51 -8.05 6.70
CA ALA A 217 4.03 -7.91 5.33
C ALA A 217 2.49 -7.96 5.25
N PRO A 218 1.85 -7.29 4.28
CA PRO A 218 0.39 -7.21 4.20
C PRO A 218 -0.27 -8.47 3.63
N SER A 219 0.50 -9.43 3.12
CA SER A 219 -0.03 -10.65 2.50
C SER A 219 1.04 -11.74 2.38
N GLN A 220 0.60 -13.00 2.26
CA GLN A 220 1.46 -14.16 2.08
C GLN A 220 2.40 -14.02 0.87
N ARG A 221 1.97 -13.37 -0.23
CA ARG A 221 2.83 -13.13 -1.40
C ARG A 221 4.05 -12.28 -1.07
N VAL A 222 3.90 -11.27 -0.21
CA VAL A 222 5.02 -10.41 0.22
C VAL A 222 5.90 -11.13 1.24
N VAL A 223 5.31 -11.96 2.10
CA VAL A 223 6.06 -12.86 3.01
C VAL A 223 6.96 -13.80 2.21
N ALA A 224 6.41 -14.52 1.23
CA ALA A 224 7.19 -15.43 0.40
C ALA A 224 8.36 -14.73 -0.31
N ARG A 225 8.16 -13.46 -0.72
CA ARG A 225 9.26 -12.66 -1.29
C ARG A 225 10.31 -12.28 -0.24
N ALA A 226 9.92 -11.97 0.99
CA ALA A 226 10.86 -11.67 2.08
C ALA A 226 11.73 -12.91 2.40
N GLU A 227 11.13 -14.10 2.46
CA GLU A 227 11.84 -15.37 2.65
C GLU A 227 12.85 -15.63 1.52
N GLN A 228 12.47 -15.40 0.25
CA GLN A 228 13.38 -15.49 -0.90
C GLN A 228 14.53 -14.50 -0.81
N LEU A 229 14.32 -13.36 -0.18
CA LEU A 229 15.34 -12.36 0.08
C LEU A 229 16.20 -12.67 1.31
N GLY A 230 15.97 -13.80 2.00
CA GLY A 230 16.78 -14.30 3.10
C GLY A 230 16.30 -13.90 4.49
N PHE A 231 15.16 -13.24 4.63
CA PHE A 231 14.59 -12.97 5.96
C PHE A 231 13.99 -14.23 6.56
N SER A 232 14.46 -14.64 7.73
CA SER A 232 14.02 -15.89 8.41
C SER A 232 12.77 -15.71 9.27
N ARG A 233 12.35 -14.48 9.57
CA ARG A 233 11.21 -14.15 10.42
C ARG A 233 10.25 -13.22 9.69
N SER A 234 9.41 -13.76 8.83
CA SER A 234 8.46 -12.98 8.03
C SER A 234 7.02 -13.32 8.45
N TYR A 235 6.17 -12.31 8.64
CA TYR A 235 4.83 -12.44 9.19
C TYR A 235 3.77 -11.83 8.27
N ASP A 236 2.74 -12.59 7.93
CA ASP A 236 1.56 -12.10 7.24
C ASP A 236 0.61 -11.40 8.23
N ALA A 237 0.44 -10.10 8.06
CA ALA A 237 -0.50 -9.29 8.82
C ALA A 237 -1.96 -9.51 8.36
N LYS A 238 -2.18 -10.17 7.21
CA LYS A 238 -3.50 -10.36 6.57
C LYS A 238 -4.23 -9.04 6.30
N GLY A 239 -3.46 -8.04 5.85
CA GLY A 239 -3.94 -6.71 5.49
C GLY A 239 -2.91 -5.62 5.74
N SER A 240 -3.15 -4.45 5.16
CA SER A 240 -2.28 -3.25 5.28
C SER A 240 -2.75 -2.25 6.36
N GLY A 241 -3.85 -2.53 7.04
CA GLY A 241 -4.39 -1.66 8.09
C GLY A 241 -3.59 -1.74 9.40
N GLY A 242 -3.51 -0.63 10.14
CA GLY A 242 -2.70 -0.55 11.36
C GLY A 242 -3.06 -1.59 12.41
N LYS A 243 -4.35 -1.88 12.63
CA LYS A 243 -4.77 -2.95 13.56
C LYS A 243 -4.21 -4.32 13.18
N ALA A 244 -4.12 -4.62 11.89
CA ALA A 244 -3.54 -5.88 11.40
C ALA A 244 -2.02 -5.92 11.63
N ILE A 245 -1.33 -4.81 11.33
CA ILE A 245 0.11 -4.65 11.53
C ILE A 245 0.47 -4.74 13.03
N VAL A 246 -0.26 -4.02 13.91
CA VAL A 246 -0.06 -4.08 15.37
C VAL A 246 -0.16 -5.51 15.88
N ARG A 247 -1.22 -6.25 15.49
CA ARG A 247 -1.38 -7.66 15.88
C ARG A 247 -0.24 -8.54 15.38
N ALA A 248 0.28 -8.27 14.18
CA ALA A 248 1.43 -9.02 13.65
C ALA A 248 2.71 -8.71 14.43
N LEU A 249 2.97 -7.44 14.75
CA LEU A 249 4.11 -7.02 15.57
C LEU A 249 4.07 -7.60 16.99
N GLN A 250 2.89 -7.70 17.61
CA GLN A 250 2.75 -8.32 18.93
C GLN A 250 3.20 -9.79 18.93
N ARG A 251 3.00 -10.50 17.82
CA ARG A 251 3.45 -11.91 17.67
C ARG A 251 4.96 -12.05 17.52
N THR A 252 5.70 -10.99 17.22
CA THR A 252 7.17 -11.04 17.09
C THR A 252 7.89 -11.00 18.42
N LYS A 253 7.20 -10.60 19.49
CA LYS A 253 7.75 -10.45 20.86
C LYS A 253 7.65 -11.73 21.71
N VAL A 254 7.16 -12.81 21.13
CA VAL A 254 7.00 -14.13 21.80
C VAL A 254 8.14 -15.05 21.46
#